data_d8a2cc4becb4c58b7dabc7d57f69e16e
#
_entry.id   d8a2cc4becb4c58b7dabc7d57f69e16e
#
_cell.length_a   1.000
_cell.length_b   1.000
_cell.length_c   1.000
_cell.angle_alpha   90.00
_cell.angle_beta   90.00
_cell.angle_gamma   90.00
#
_symmetry.space_group_name_H-M   'P 1'
#
loop_
_entity.id
_entity.type
_entity.pdbx_description
1 polymer ?
#
loop_
_entity_poly.entity_id
_entity_poly.type
_entity_poly.pdbx_seq_one_letter_code
_entity_poly.pdbx_strand_id
1 'polypeptide(L)'
;MSDLSYQRTLPKKRMFAGALFFDEQERLLILQPTYKQVWEIPGGVIELGESPREACYREVEEELGLARPPERLLCVDYLHNSADKTEAVGFVFLGGRLTAVDIAQIRLPADELASYRFLPVADALPYFSQRMQQRVAMCLEAIEAGGTFYLEDQQKM
;
A
#
# COMPACT_ATOMS: atom_id res chain seq x y z
N MET A 1 -25.58 21.32 -20.73
CA MET A 1 -24.37 21.00 -19.91
C MET A 1 -23.46 20.10 -20.72
N SER A 2 -22.20 20.44 -20.82
CA SER A 2 -21.26 19.53 -21.49
C SER A 2 -21.07 18.27 -20.64
N ASP A 3 -20.69 17.17 -21.29
CA ASP A 3 -20.41 15.90 -20.61
C ASP A 3 -19.34 16.08 -19.50
N LEU A 4 -18.30 16.85 -19.79
CA LEU A 4 -17.25 17.15 -18.83
C LEU A 4 -17.77 17.95 -17.62
N SER A 5 -18.69 18.90 -17.82
CA SER A 5 -19.31 19.64 -16.71
C SER A 5 -20.11 18.72 -15.81
N TYR A 6 -20.88 17.80 -16.38
CA TYR A 6 -21.62 16.81 -15.61
C TYR A 6 -20.70 15.90 -14.82
N GLN A 7 -19.64 15.39 -15.44
CA GLN A 7 -18.67 14.50 -14.76
C GLN A 7 -18.02 15.16 -13.55
N ARG A 8 -17.79 16.47 -13.60
CA ARG A 8 -17.21 17.21 -12.46
C ARG A 8 -18.14 17.29 -11.25
N THR A 9 -19.43 17.07 -11.43
CA THR A 9 -20.42 17.09 -10.33
C THR A 9 -20.59 15.73 -9.66
N LEU A 10 -20.06 14.66 -10.26
CA LEU A 10 -20.18 13.31 -9.72
C LEU A 10 -19.40 13.13 -8.40
N PRO A 11 -19.87 12.25 -7.50
CA PRO A 11 -19.16 11.95 -6.27
C PRO A 11 -17.73 11.48 -6.53
N LYS A 12 -16.82 11.91 -5.69
CA LYS A 12 -15.40 11.52 -5.75
C LYS A 12 -15.02 10.81 -4.46
N LYS A 13 -14.06 9.89 -4.57
CA LYS A 13 -13.58 9.13 -3.42
C LYS A 13 -12.08 9.31 -3.27
N ARG A 14 -11.62 9.31 -2.02
CA ARG A 14 -10.20 9.24 -1.74
C ARG A 14 -9.68 7.87 -2.19
N MET A 15 -8.50 7.83 -2.77
CA MET A 15 -7.86 6.58 -3.16
C MET A 15 -6.42 6.55 -2.68
N PHE A 16 -5.94 5.36 -2.35
CA PHE A 16 -4.55 5.14 -2.00
C PHE A 16 -4.04 3.85 -2.63
N ALA A 17 -2.74 3.75 -2.79
CA ALA A 17 -2.09 2.57 -3.36
C ALA A 17 -0.82 2.26 -2.58
N GLY A 18 -0.55 0.98 -2.39
CA GLY A 18 0.65 0.52 -1.72
C GLY A 18 1.11 -0.82 -2.24
N ALA A 19 2.25 -1.29 -1.74
CA ALA A 19 2.84 -2.55 -2.17
C ALA A 19 3.43 -3.35 -1.02
N LEU A 20 3.35 -4.69 -1.14
CA LEU A 20 4.07 -5.60 -0.26
C LEU A 20 5.38 -6.00 -0.91
N PHE A 21 6.47 -5.78 -0.22
CA PHE A 21 7.80 -6.25 -0.61
C PHE A 21 8.33 -7.26 0.39
N PHE A 22 9.04 -8.24 -0.11
CA PHE A 22 9.68 -9.27 0.70
C PHE A 22 11.17 -9.34 0.36
N ASP A 23 11.98 -9.77 1.30
CA ASP A 23 13.38 -10.08 1.02
C ASP A 23 13.53 -11.54 0.57
N GLU A 24 14.78 -11.99 0.38
CA GLU A 24 15.06 -13.35 -0.06
C GLU A 24 14.76 -14.41 1.00
N GLN A 25 14.54 -14.00 2.27
CA GLN A 25 14.11 -14.89 3.36
C GLN A 25 12.60 -14.82 3.63
N GLU A 26 11.81 -14.27 2.69
CA GLU A 26 10.35 -14.13 2.80
C GLU A 26 9.91 -13.22 3.97
N ARG A 27 10.75 -12.29 4.41
CA ARG A 27 10.42 -11.30 5.44
C ARG A 27 9.80 -10.08 4.80
N LEU A 28 8.75 -9.57 5.45
CA LEU A 28 7.99 -8.41 4.97
C LEU A 28 8.70 -7.10 5.29
N LEU A 29 8.78 -6.21 4.31
CA LEU A 29 9.26 -4.85 4.49
C LEU A 29 8.20 -4.00 5.19
N ILE A 30 8.58 -3.36 6.30
CA ILE A 30 7.76 -2.39 7.01
C ILE A 30 8.52 -1.08 7.18
N LEU A 31 7.80 0.04 7.15
CA LEU A 31 8.35 1.38 7.21
C LEU A 31 7.88 2.09 8.48
N GLN A 32 8.80 2.79 9.15
CA GLN A 32 8.49 3.59 10.34
C GLN A 32 8.31 5.07 9.94
N PRO A 33 7.07 5.59 9.97
CA PRO A 33 6.85 7.03 9.77
C PRO A 33 7.42 7.86 10.92
N THR A 34 7.83 9.10 10.61
CA THR A 34 8.31 10.03 11.65
C THR A 34 7.19 10.68 12.46
N TYR A 35 5.96 10.69 11.93
CA TYR A 35 4.83 11.47 12.44
C TYR A 35 3.75 10.64 13.15
N LYS A 36 3.91 9.32 13.25
CA LYS A 36 2.98 8.43 13.97
C LYS A 36 3.69 7.18 14.47
N GLN A 37 3.06 6.48 15.42
CA GLN A 37 3.67 5.32 16.06
C GLN A 37 3.50 4.01 15.26
N VAL A 38 2.35 3.87 14.56
CA VAL A 38 2.12 2.66 13.75
C VAL A 38 2.98 2.68 12.50
N TRP A 39 3.50 1.51 12.14
CA TRP A 39 4.29 1.34 10.94
C TRP A 39 3.41 1.09 9.72
N GLU A 40 3.98 1.20 8.55
CA GLU A 40 3.25 1.09 7.28
C GLU A 40 3.99 0.25 6.25
N ILE A 41 3.25 -0.14 5.21
CA ILE A 41 3.83 -0.63 3.96
C ILE A 41 4.12 0.57 3.05
N PRO A 42 5.02 0.45 2.07
CA PRO A 42 5.23 1.51 1.07
C PRO A 42 3.93 1.85 0.34
N GLY A 43 3.64 3.13 0.19
CA GLY A 43 2.45 3.61 -0.49
C GLY A 43 1.99 4.97 -0.03
N GLY A 44 0.92 5.45 -0.63
CA GLY A 44 0.32 6.75 -0.29
C GLY A 44 -0.90 7.07 -1.12
N VAL A 45 -1.32 8.32 -1.07
CA VAL A 45 -2.51 8.82 -1.76
C VAL A 45 -2.29 8.84 -3.27
N ILE A 46 -3.30 8.40 -4.02
CA ILE A 46 -3.34 8.52 -5.47
C ILE A 46 -3.67 9.97 -5.82
N GLU A 47 -2.81 10.62 -6.58
CA GLU A 47 -2.98 12.00 -7.00
C GLU A 47 -3.85 12.12 -8.25
N LEU A 48 -4.32 13.33 -8.50
CA LEU A 48 -5.11 13.61 -9.70
C LEU A 48 -4.30 13.26 -10.96
N GLY A 49 -4.92 12.50 -11.86
CA GLY A 49 -4.29 12.11 -13.11
C GLY A 49 -3.40 10.87 -13.03
N GLU A 50 -3.27 10.27 -11.84
CA GLU A 50 -2.55 9.00 -11.68
C GLU A 50 -3.49 7.81 -11.66
N SER A 51 -3.07 6.70 -12.25
CA SER A 51 -3.68 5.40 -11.97
C SER A 51 -3.18 4.85 -10.62
N PRO A 52 -3.88 3.87 -10.03
CA PRO A 52 -3.37 3.20 -8.82
C PRO A 52 -1.96 2.63 -8.99
N ARG A 53 -1.67 2.06 -10.16
CA ARG A 53 -0.35 1.49 -10.45
C ARG A 53 0.73 2.56 -10.55
N GLU A 54 0.44 3.68 -11.20
CA GLU A 54 1.37 4.81 -11.30
C GLU A 54 1.66 5.43 -9.93
N ALA A 55 0.62 5.61 -9.10
CA ALA A 55 0.79 6.12 -7.75
C ALA A 55 1.65 5.18 -6.90
N CYS A 56 1.40 3.88 -6.97
CA CYS A 56 2.20 2.88 -6.26
C CYS A 56 3.67 2.96 -6.67
N TYR A 57 3.95 3.03 -7.97
CA TYR A 57 5.33 3.16 -8.47
C TYR A 57 6.00 4.43 -7.96
N ARG A 58 5.32 5.58 -8.04
CA ARG A 58 5.83 6.87 -7.56
C ARG A 58 6.13 6.83 -6.06
N GLU A 59 5.21 6.33 -5.26
CA GLU A 59 5.39 6.25 -3.80
C GLU A 59 6.57 5.35 -3.42
N VAL A 60 6.72 4.21 -4.09
CA VAL A 60 7.86 3.30 -3.87
C VAL A 60 9.17 4.00 -4.19
N GLU A 61 9.23 4.75 -5.30
CA GLU A 61 10.42 5.51 -5.67
C GLU A 61 10.71 6.62 -4.64
N GLU A 62 9.68 7.36 -4.20
CA GLU A 62 9.85 8.42 -3.20
C GLU A 62 10.29 7.88 -1.84
N GLU A 63 9.68 6.78 -1.38
CA GLU A 63 9.89 6.25 -0.03
C GLU A 63 11.12 5.33 0.07
N LEU A 64 11.46 4.60 -0.98
CA LEU A 64 12.56 3.63 -0.95
C LEU A 64 13.75 4.03 -1.83
N GLY A 65 13.55 4.95 -2.77
CA GLY A 65 14.57 5.27 -3.76
C GLY A 65 14.75 4.17 -4.81
N LEU A 66 13.80 3.26 -4.95
CA LEU A 66 13.87 2.13 -5.86
C LEU A 66 12.88 2.30 -7.02
N ALA A 67 13.37 2.12 -8.24
CA ALA A 67 12.55 2.10 -9.45
C ALA A 67 11.97 0.69 -9.66
N ARG A 68 10.96 0.33 -8.87
CA ARG A 68 10.34 -1.00 -8.87
C ARG A 68 8.87 -0.90 -9.24
N PRO A 69 8.49 -1.18 -10.49
CA PRO A 69 7.08 -1.23 -10.86
C PRO A 69 6.39 -2.38 -10.13
N PRO A 70 5.13 -2.18 -9.68
CA PRO A 70 4.39 -3.24 -9.01
C PRO A 70 4.13 -4.41 -9.97
N GLU A 71 4.15 -5.63 -9.43
CA GLU A 71 3.98 -6.85 -10.23
C GLU A 71 2.52 -7.13 -10.55
N ARG A 72 1.68 -7.30 -9.51
CA ARG A 72 0.26 -7.58 -9.70
C ARG A 72 -0.58 -7.05 -8.57
N LEU A 73 -1.86 -6.84 -8.81
CA LEU A 73 -2.82 -6.38 -7.81
C LEU A 73 -3.19 -7.54 -6.88
N LEU A 74 -3.11 -7.31 -5.57
CA LEU A 74 -3.49 -8.30 -4.55
C LEU A 74 -4.88 -8.06 -4.00
N CYS A 75 -5.26 -6.80 -3.75
CA CYS A 75 -6.60 -6.48 -3.31
C CYS A 75 -7.04 -5.09 -3.71
N VAL A 76 -8.36 -4.94 -3.81
CA VAL A 76 -9.05 -3.65 -3.82
C VAL A 76 -9.90 -3.63 -2.56
N ASP A 77 -9.68 -2.64 -1.69
CA ASP A 77 -10.34 -2.54 -0.38
C ASP A 77 -11.18 -1.27 -0.32
N TYR A 78 -12.50 -1.43 -0.34
CA TYR A 78 -13.41 -0.30 -0.14
C TYR A 78 -13.57 -0.03 1.36
N LEU A 79 -13.39 1.21 1.74
CA LEU A 79 -13.51 1.65 3.14
C LEU A 79 -14.75 2.52 3.28
N HIS A 80 -15.69 2.09 4.10
CA HIS A 80 -16.86 2.88 4.43
C HIS A 80 -16.49 4.11 5.27
N ASN A 81 -17.34 5.12 5.27
CA ASN A 81 -17.21 6.26 6.16
C ASN A 81 -17.15 5.80 7.61
N SER A 82 -16.31 6.46 8.39
CA SER A 82 -16.25 6.30 9.84
C SER A 82 -16.39 7.66 10.50
N ALA A 83 -16.39 7.68 11.84
CA ALA A 83 -16.53 8.93 12.60
C ALA A 83 -15.44 9.96 12.29
N ASP A 84 -14.25 9.49 11.88
CA ASP A 84 -13.06 10.31 11.68
C ASP A 84 -12.57 10.36 10.22
N LYS A 85 -13.14 9.55 9.32
CA LYS A 85 -12.65 9.44 7.94
C LYS A 85 -13.78 9.28 6.93
N THR A 86 -13.61 9.94 5.79
CA THR A 86 -14.47 9.73 4.63
C THR A 86 -14.17 8.41 3.94
N GLU A 87 -15.11 7.93 3.12
CA GLU A 87 -14.91 6.70 2.35
C GLU A 87 -13.67 6.77 1.46
N ALA A 88 -13.08 5.62 1.20
CA ALA A 88 -11.90 5.51 0.36
C ALA A 88 -11.85 4.16 -0.37
N VAL A 89 -11.01 4.08 -1.38
CA VAL A 89 -10.69 2.84 -2.09
C VAL A 89 -9.18 2.65 -2.06
N GLY A 90 -8.74 1.51 -1.55
CA GLY A 90 -7.33 1.16 -1.47
C GLY A 90 -6.96 0.06 -2.45
N PHE A 91 -5.76 0.17 -3.01
CA PHE A 91 -5.19 -0.80 -3.93
C PHE A 91 -3.87 -1.27 -3.35
N VAL A 92 -3.72 -2.56 -3.13
CA VAL A 92 -2.44 -3.13 -2.67
C VAL A 92 -1.92 -4.08 -3.73
N PHE A 93 -0.69 -3.81 -4.15
CA PHE A 93 0.02 -4.60 -5.15
C PHE A 93 1.07 -5.50 -4.50
N LEU A 94 1.43 -6.56 -5.18
CA LEU A 94 2.66 -7.27 -4.91
C LEU A 94 3.81 -6.44 -5.50
N GLY A 95 4.70 -5.96 -4.65
CA GLY A 95 5.89 -5.23 -5.08
C GLY A 95 6.97 -6.19 -5.56
N GLY A 96 7.00 -7.37 -4.97
CA GLY A 96 7.93 -8.43 -5.32
C GLY A 96 9.02 -8.64 -4.28
N ARG A 97 10.04 -9.37 -4.69
CA ARG A 97 11.17 -9.73 -3.84
C ARG A 97 12.35 -8.79 -4.08
N LEU A 98 12.92 -8.27 -3.01
CA LEU A 98 14.11 -7.43 -3.03
C LEU A 98 15.34 -8.27 -2.71
N THR A 99 16.37 -8.15 -3.56
CA THR A 99 17.65 -8.80 -3.34
C THR A 99 18.49 -7.98 -2.34
N ALA A 100 19.60 -8.55 -1.87
CA ALA A 100 20.54 -7.79 -1.03
C ALA A 100 21.06 -6.53 -1.74
N VAL A 101 21.23 -6.58 -3.06
CA VAL A 101 21.65 -5.42 -3.87
C VAL A 101 20.57 -4.34 -3.87
N ASP A 102 19.32 -4.72 -4.04
CA ASP A 102 18.17 -3.79 -3.98
C ASP A 102 18.10 -3.12 -2.60
N ILE A 103 18.18 -3.92 -1.53
CA ILE A 103 18.08 -3.43 -0.15
C ILE A 103 19.22 -2.45 0.16
N ALA A 104 20.42 -2.71 -0.33
CA ALA A 104 21.56 -1.80 -0.15
C ALA A 104 21.34 -0.43 -0.82
N GLN A 105 20.43 -0.34 -1.78
CA GLN A 105 20.11 0.89 -2.50
C GLN A 105 18.98 1.69 -1.87
N ILE A 106 18.31 1.17 -0.82
CA ILE A 106 17.19 1.86 -0.18
C ILE A 106 17.66 3.21 0.39
N ARG A 107 16.92 4.25 0.07
CA ARG A 107 17.12 5.62 0.56
C ARG A 107 15.80 6.18 1.02
N LEU A 108 15.67 6.40 2.32
CA LEU A 108 14.44 6.92 2.93
C LEU A 108 14.45 8.45 2.95
N PRO A 109 13.31 9.12 2.68
CA PRO A 109 13.18 10.55 2.93
C PRO A 109 13.14 10.79 4.46
N ALA A 110 14.20 11.37 5.01
CA ALA A 110 14.43 11.46 6.45
C ALA A 110 13.36 12.27 7.21
N ASP A 111 12.66 13.17 6.52
CA ASP A 111 11.58 13.95 7.09
C ASP A 111 10.26 13.18 7.20
N GLU A 112 10.09 12.11 6.45
CA GLU A 112 8.88 11.29 6.42
C GLU A 112 9.05 9.93 7.08
N LEU A 113 10.19 9.28 6.88
CA LEU A 113 10.46 7.90 7.33
C LEU A 113 11.73 7.84 8.17
N ALA A 114 11.60 7.29 9.37
CA ALA A 114 12.71 7.17 10.33
C ALA A 114 13.57 5.94 10.05
N SER A 115 12.97 4.81 9.69
CA SER A 115 13.68 3.56 9.45
C SER A 115 12.81 2.55 8.71
N TYR A 116 13.41 1.45 8.30
CA TYR A 116 12.70 0.29 7.75
C TYR A 116 13.20 -0.99 8.40
N ARG A 117 12.39 -2.04 8.32
CA ARG A 117 12.77 -3.39 8.76
C ARG A 117 12.20 -4.42 7.81
N PHE A 118 12.89 -5.56 7.75
CA PHE A 118 12.35 -6.79 7.18
C PHE A 118 12.10 -7.77 8.32
N LEU A 119 10.86 -8.16 8.53
CA LEU A 119 10.47 -9.07 9.60
C LEU A 119 9.65 -10.23 9.06
N PRO A 120 9.75 -11.43 9.68
CA PRO A 120 8.75 -12.47 9.43
C PRO A 120 7.35 -11.87 9.58
N VAL A 121 6.40 -12.28 8.75
CA VAL A 121 5.07 -11.66 8.71
C VAL A 121 4.42 -11.63 10.09
N ALA A 122 4.50 -12.73 10.86
CA ALA A 122 3.91 -12.79 12.19
C ALA A 122 4.50 -11.73 13.15
N ASP A 123 5.77 -11.38 12.99
CA ASP A 123 6.46 -10.38 13.79
C ASP A 123 6.19 -8.96 13.28
N ALA A 124 5.91 -8.81 11.98
CA ALA A 124 5.62 -7.51 11.36
C ALA A 124 4.21 -7.01 11.70
N LEU A 125 3.22 -7.90 11.71
CA LEU A 125 1.82 -7.53 11.89
C LEU A 125 1.56 -6.65 13.12
N PRO A 126 2.12 -6.91 14.32
CA PRO A 126 1.87 -6.08 15.50
C PRO A 126 2.31 -4.62 15.37
N TYR A 127 3.19 -4.29 14.42
CA TYR A 127 3.63 -2.92 14.17
C TYR A 127 2.58 -2.08 13.44
N PHE A 128 1.64 -2.73 12.75
CA PHE A 128 0.60 -2.06 11.97
C PHE A 128 -0.63 -1.72 12.81
N SER A 129 -1.43 -0.77 12.33
CA SER A 129 -2.79 -0.57 12.82
C SER A 129 -3.62 -1.85 12.57
N GLN A 130 -4.71 -2.02 13.33
CA GLN A 130 -5.59 -3.17 13.16
C GLN A 130 -6.10 -3.31 11.72
N ARG A 131 -6.49 -2.20 11.08
CA ARG A 131 -6.92 -2.21 9.68
C ARG A 131 -5.83 -2.70 8.74
N MET A 132 -4.60 -2.23 8.93
CA MET A 132 -3.48 -2.65 8.09
C MET A 132 -3.14 -4.12 8.32
N GLN A 133 -3.19 -4.60 9.56
CA GLN A 133 -2.99 -6.02 9.87
C GLN A 133 -3.96 -6.90 9.09
N GLN A 134 -5.24 -6.55 9.11
CA GLN A 134 -6.29 -7.30 8.42
C GLN A 134 -6.12 -7.24 6.90
N ARG A 135 -5.80 -6.06 6.37
CA ARG A 135 -5.57 -5.88 4.94
C ARG A 135 -4.36 -6.68 4.45
N VAL A 136 -3.26 -6.64 5.17
CA VAL A 136 -2.05 -7.41 4.84
C VAL A 136 -2.35 -8.91 4.89
N ALA A 137 -3.09 -9.39 5.89
CA ALA A 137 -3.50 -10.78 5.97
C ALA A 137 -4.28 -11.23 4.72
N MET A 138 -5.22 -10.41 4.25
CA MET A 138 -5.97 -10.70 3.02
C MET A 138 -5.08 -10.69 1.78
N CYS A 139 -4.12 -9.78 1.71
CA CYS A 139 -3.15 -9.76 0.62
C CYS A 139 -2.28 -11.01 0.59
N LEU A 140 -1.89 -11.53 1.74
CA LEU A 140 -1.12 -12.77 1.82
C LEU A 140 -1.94 -13.97 1.33
N GLU A 141 -3.23 -14.03 1.68
CA GLU A 141 -4.13 -15.04 1.12
C GLU A 141 -4.24 -14.93 -0.40
N ALA A 142 -4.31 -13.69 -0.93
CA ALA A 142 -4.35 -13.47 -2.38
C ALA A 142 -3.07 -13.95 -3.07
N ILE A 143 -1.91 -13.77 -2.43
CA ILE A 143 -0.63 -14.29 -2.94
C ILE A 143 -0.69 -15.82 -3.04
N GLU A 144 -1.12 -16.50 -1.97
CA GLU A 144 -1.24 -17.96 -1.96
C GLU A 144 -2.25 -18.48 -2.98
N ALA A 145 -3.39 -17.80 -3.11
CA ALA A 145 -4.43 -18.18 -4.06
C ALA A 145 -4.07 -17.87 -5.51
N GLY A 146 -3.04 -17.05 -5.74
CA GLY A 146 -2.69 -16.59 -7.09
C GLY A 146 -3.70 -15.66 -7.71
N GLY A 147 -4.49 -14.94 -6.90
CA GLY A 147 -5.58 -14.09 -7.35
C GLY A 147 -5.57 -12.68 -6.79
N THR A 148 -6.66 -11.97 -7.03
CA THR A 148 -6.92 -10.63 -6.51
C THR A 148 -8.23 -10.66 -5.75
N PHE A 149 -8.24 -10.10 -4.54
CA PHE A 149 -9.43 -10.07 -3.69
C PHE A 149 -10.09 -8.71 -3.69
N TYR A 150 -11.40 -8.70 -3.78
CA TYR A 150 -12.20 -7.52 -3.47
C TYR A 150 -12.58 -7.57 -1.99
N LEU A 151 -12.30 -6.48 -1.28
CA LEU A 151 -12.55 -6.35 0.15
C LEU A 151 -13.49 -5.17 0.43
N GLU A 152 -14.24 -5.27 1.52
CA GLU A 152 -14.93 -4.13 2.13
C GLU A 152 -14.57 -4.11 3.61
N ASP A 153 -13.98 -3.00 4.04
CA ASP A 153 -13.42 -2.84 5.40
C ASP A 153 -12.54 -4.04 5.81
N GLN A 154 -11.63 -4.42 4.91
CA GLN A 154 -10.64 -5.49 5.03
C GLN A 154 -11.24 -6.90 5.12
N GLN A 155 -12.51 -7.07 4.75
CA GLN A 155 -13.15 -8.38 4.71
C GLN A 155 -13.39 -8.81 3.27
N LYS A 156 -13.06 -10.06 2.98
CA LYS A 156 -13.28 -10.64 1.65
C LYS A 156 -14.77 -10.86 1.41
N MET A 157 -15.26 -10.37 0.27
CA MET A 157 -16.64 -10.49 -0.16
C MET A 157 -16.83 -11.63 -1.15
#